data_9a44e7a5c043f83a6b54f3e73f7495b1
#
_entry.id   9a44e7a5c043f83a6b54f3e73f7495b1
#
_cell.length_a   1.000
_cell.length_b   1.000
_cell.length_c   1.000
_cell.angle_alpha   90.00
_cell.angle_beta   90.00
_cell.angle_gamma   90.00
#
_symmetry.space_group_name_H-M   'P 1'
#
loop_
_entity.id
_entity.type
_entity.pdbx_description
1 polymer ?
#
loop_
_entity_poly.entity_id
_entity_poly.type
_entity_poly.pdbx_seq_one_letter_code
_entity_poly.pdbx_strand_id
1 'polypeptide(L)'
;MLKLTYCEFLKLRRKGAYKLALFTSVLFPFFNAALLSDGNLEDIMSGVREESGFLLLIPVLVIMAASLFFEEHDNDTLKNLLCIPVSKRRLVMAKVFLLFLFSVVYELAGFAISISLALSQGIAINGWNLELFLTFCTGILLWAAALPCIILVIWCNKSYIISVIIAFFYTLLGYALHLSDTIMMKPLGPNFATFIPVPMIFRWLYQFKVPQGKIMTDFY
;
A
#
# COMPACT_ATOMS: atom_id res chain seq x y z
N MET A 1 5.25 -1.92 24.10
CA MET A 1 4.85 -1.89 22.69
C MET A 1 6.05 -2.11 21.77
N LEU A 2 7.07 -1.25 21.77
CA LEU A 2 8.22 -1.35 20.85
C LEU A 2 8.94 -2.70 20.86
N LYS A 3 9.18 -3.31 22.03
CA LYS A 3 9.81 -4.65 22.11
C LYS A 3 8.96 -5.73 21.43
N LEU A 4 7.62 -5.64 21.57
CA LEU A 4 6.69 -6.58 20.97
C LEU A 4 6.67 -6.43 19.45
N THR A 5 6.60 -5.19 18.95
CA THR A 5 6.68 -4.89 17.51
C THR A 5 8.00 -5.38 16.91
N TYR A 6 9.10 -5.21 17.63
CA TYR A 6 10.41 -5.71 17.19
C TYR A 6 10.45 -7.24 17.08
N CYS A 7 9.86 -7.97 18.05
CA CYS A 7 9.75 -9.42 17.96
C CYS A 7 8.93 -9.87 16.74
N GLU A 8 7.79 -9.21 16.47
CA GLU A 8 6.96 -9.49 15.32
C GLU A 8 7.69 -9.15 14.00
N PHE A 9 8.48 -8.07 13.97
CA PHE A 9 9.32 -7.74 12.83
C PHE A 9 10.36 -8.82 12.54
N LEU A 10 11.03 -9.37 13.57
CA LEU A 10 12.00 -10.44 13.38
C LEU A 10 11.36 -11.72 12.82
N LYS A 11 10.13 -12.03 13.22
CA LYS A 11 9.36 -13.14 12.62
C LYS A 11 9.09 -12.87 11.14
N LEU A 12 8.61 -11.66 10.81
CA LEU A 12 8.25 -11.27 9.46
C LEU A 12 9.46 -11.28 8.52
N ARG A 13 10.61 -10.78 8.96
CA ARG A 13 11.86 -10.73 8.17
C ARG A 13 12.31 -12.11 7.65
N ARG A 14 11.98 -13.17 8.37
CA ARG A 14 12.33 -14.55 7.95
C ARG A 14 11.41 -15.10 6.88
N LYS A 15 10.29 -14.42 6.57
CA LYS A 15 9.28 -14.88 5.63
C LYS A 15 9.64 -14.54 4.19
N GLY A 16 9.23 -15.44 3.29
CA GLY A 16 9.33 -15.19 1.84
C GLY A 16 8.53 -13.97 1.39
N ALA A 17 7.36 -13.74 1.96
CA ALA A 17 6.51 -12.59 1.68
C ALA A 17 7.22 -11.24 1.92
N TYR A 18 8.00 -11.12 3.00
CA TYR A 18 8.78 -9.91 3.28
C TYR A 18 9.87 -9.67 2.23
N LYS A 19 10.57 -10.72 1.80
CA LYS A 19 11.60 -10.63 0.77
C LYS A 19 10.99 -10.25 -0.58
N LEU A 20 9.86 -10.86 -0.92
CA LEU A 20 9.10 -10.53 -2.14
C LEU A 20 8.68 -9.05 -2.13
N ALA A 21 8.16 -8.58 -1.02
CA ALA A 21 7.75 -7.19 -0.85
C ALA A 21 8.91 -6.20 -1.04
N LEU A 22 10.07 -6.47 -0.46
CA LEU A 22 11.26 -5.65 -0.68
C LEU A 22 11.73 -5.71 -2.14
N PHE A 23 11.65 -6.85 -2.77
CA PHE A 23 12.00 -6.99 -4.18
C PHE A 23 11.09 -6.15 -5.08
N THR A 24 9.77 -6.18 -4.84
CA THR A 24 8.80 -5.39 -5.62
C THR A 24 8.96 -3.89 -5.40
N SER A 25 9.31 -3.43 -4.20
CA SER A 25 9.54 -2.01 -3.93
C SER A 25 10.74 -1.42 -4.71
N VAL A 26 11.68 -2.27 -5.13
CA VAL A 26 12.84 -1.89 -5.95
C VAL A 26 12.55 -2.06 -7.44
N LEU A 27 11.95 -3.19 -7.81
CA LEU A 27 11.77 -3.59 -9.22
C LEU A 27 10.87 -2.60 -9.98
N PHE A 28 9.76 -2.20 -9.39
CA PHE A 28 8.76 -1.36 -10.08
C PHE A 28 9.25 0.07 -10.35
N PRO A 29 9.89 0.78 -9.40
CA PRO A 29 10.53 2.06 -9.72
C PRO A 29 11.54 1.95 -10.87
N PHE A 30 12.30 0.86 -10.89
CA PHE A 30 13.27 0.63 -11.96
C PHE A 30 12.60 0.44 -13.32
N PHE A 31 11.51 -0.33 -13.35
CA PHE A 31 10.74 -0.58 -14.56
C PHE A 31 10.08 0.70 -15.09
N ASN A 32 9.46 1.50 -14.20
CA ASN A 32 8.85 2.78 -14.57
C ASN A 32 9.88 3.80 -15.08
N ALA A 33 11.03 3.91 -14.44
CA ALA A 33 12.10 4.80 -14.91
C ALA A 33 12.66 4.38 -16.28
N ALA A 34 12.68 3.07 -16.57
CA ALA A 34 13.11 2.58 -17.88
C ALA A 34 12.07 2.84 -18.99
N LEU A 35 10.77 2.79 -18.67
CA LEU A 35 9.70 3.06 -19.62
C LEU A 35 9.48 4.55 -19.87
N LEU A 36 9.69 5.40 -18.88
CA LEU A 36 9.41 6.84 -18.89
C LEU A 36 10.70 7.68 -18.94
N SER A 37 11.70 7.20 -19.69
CA SER A 37 13.00 7.88 -19.82
C SER A 37 12.93 9.34 -20.31
N ASP A 38 11.87 9.71 -21.04
CA ASP A 38 11.65 11.06 -21.56
C ASP A 38 10.63 11.87 -20.72
N GLY A 39 10.16 11.30 -19.59
CA GLY A 39 9.15 11.91 -18.73
C GLY A 39 9.73 12.89 -17.69
N ASN A 40 8.85 13.63 -17.05
CA ASN A 40 9.17 14.44 -15.88
C ASN A 40 9.22 13.58 -14.61
N LEU A 41 9.84 14.11 -13.54
CA LEU A 41 9.87 13.44 -12.24
C LEU A 41 8.44 13.06 -11.75
N GLU A 42 7.47 13.94 -11.97
CA GLU A 42 6.07 13.73 -11.60
C GLU A 42 5.46 12.50 -12.30
N ASP A 43 5.77 12.29 -13.58
CA ASP A 43 5.28 11.14 -14.36
C ASP A 43 5.85 9.83 -13.81
N ILE A 44 7.16 9.80 -13.54
CA ILE A 44 7.81 8.62 -12.93
C ILE A 44 7.22 8.31 -11.56
N MET A 45 7.06 9.32 -10.71
CA MET A 45 6.51 9.15 -9.35
C MET A 45 5.04 8.73 -9.37
N SER A 46 4.25 9.23 -10.33
CA SER A 46 2.85 8.83 -10.48
C SER A 46 2.73 7.37 -10.92
N GLY A 47 3.52 6.94 -11.89
CA GLY A 47 3.57 5.55 -12.32
C GLY A 47 3.95 4.60 -11.18
N VAL A 48 4.99 4.96 -10.41
CA VAL A 48 5.41 4.15 -9.25
C VAL A 48 4.30 4.07 -8.20
N ARG A 49 3.60 5.15 -7.87
CA ARG A 49 2.47 5.11 -6.94
C ARG A 49 1.31 4.27 -7.47
N GLU A 50 1.00 4.40 -8.75
CA GLU A 50 -0.11 3.65 -9.38
C GLU A 50 0.18 2.16 -9.45
N GLU A 51 1.33 1.75 -9.91
CA GLU A 51 1.65 0.34 -10.10
C GLU A 51 2.19 -0.33 -8.82
N SER A 52 3.20 0.25 -8.21
CA SER A 52 3.83 -0.31 -7.01
C SER A 52 2.95 -0.14 -5.77
N GLY A 53 2.40 1.07 -5.55
CA GLY A 53 1.59 1.37 -4.39
C GLY A 53 0.23 0.67 -4.45
N PHE A 54 -0.60 1.02 -5.42
CA PHE A 54 -1.98 0.51 -5.44
C PHE A 54 -2.11 -0.94 -5.84
N LEU A 55 -1.37 -1.39 -6.85
CA LEU A 55 -1.53 -2.74 -7.38
C LEU A 55 -0.83 -3.80 -6.52
N LEU A 56 0.32 -3.47 -5.93
CA LEU A 56 1.14 -4.45 -5.21
C LEU A 56 1.13 -4.30 -3.70
N LEU A 57 1.20 -3.08 -3.17
CA LEU A 57 1.35 -2.89 -1.73
C LEU A 57 0.15 -3.44 -0.96
N ILE A 58 -1.08 -3.24 -1.46
CA ILE A 58 -2.28 -3.75 -0.77
C ILE A 58 -2.27 -5.29 -0.67
N PRO A 59 -2.11 -6.07 -1.76
CA PRO A 59 -1.99 -7.52 -1.64
C PRO A 59 -0.84 -7.96 -0.74
N VAL A 60 0.30 -7.30 -0.84
CA VAL A 60 1.47 -7.61 0.00
C VAL A 60 1.15 -7.41 1.48
N LEU A 61 0.49 -6.31 1.85
CA LEU A 61 0.07 -6.05 3.24
C LEU A 61 -0.90 -7.11 3.74
N VAL A 62 -1.85 -7.52 2.91
CA VAL A 62 -2.82 -8.57 3.27
C VAL A 62 -2.15 -9.93 3.43
N ILE A 63 -1.24 -10.28 2.53
CA ILE A 63 -0.45 -11.53 2.59
C ILE A 63 0.45 -11.54 3.85
N MET A 64 1.08 -10.42 4.16
CA MET A 64 1.89 -10.27 5.37
C MET A 64 1.02 -10.36 6.62
N ALA A 65 -0.15 -9.73 6.63
CA ALA A 65 -1.12 -9.87 7.72
C ALA A 65 -1.55 -11.32 7.89
N ALA A 66 -1.93 -12.00 6.81
CA ALA A 66 -2.30 -13.40 6.83
C ALA A 66 -1.18 -14.27 7.44
N SER A 67 0.07 -14.06 7.04
CA SER A 67 1.20 -14.80 7.58
C SER A 67 1.44 -14.53 9.08
N LEU A 68 1.22 -13.30 9.56
CA LEU A 68 1.38 -12.92 10.96
C LEU A 68 0.26 -13.47 11.87
N PHE A 69 -0.95 -13.62 11.33
CA PHE A 69 -2.10 -14.06 12.14
C PHE A 69 -2.32 -15.57 12.08
N PHE A 70 -2.14 -16.22 10.92
CA PHE A 70 -2.41 -17.66 10.79
C PHE A 70 -1.34 -18.54 11.40
N GLU A 71 -0.07 -18.17 11.36
CA GLU A 71 0.98 -18.99 11.96
C GLU A 71 0.83 -19.16 13.47
N GLU A 72 0.23 -18.21 14.15
CA GLU A 72 -0.05 -18.35 15.57
C GLU A 72 -1.19 -19.33 15.82
N HIS A 73 -2.08 -19.49 14.83
CA HIS A 73 -3.17 -20.45 14.92
C HIS A 73 -2.70 -21.87 14.59
N ASP A 74 -1.89 -22.04 13.52
CA ASP A 74 -1.49 -23.35 13.02
C ASP A 74 -0.42 -24.04 13.88
N ASN A 75 0.45 -23.27 14.52
CA ASN A 75 1.55 -23.82 15.33
C ASN A 75 1.22 -24.01 16.81
N ASP A 76 -0.06 -23.95 17.23
CA ASP A 76 -0.46 -24.00 18.65
C ASP A 76 0.30 -23.01 19.56
N THR A 77 1.03 -22.06 18.93
CA THR A 77 1.81 -21.05 19.65
C THR A 77 0.90 -20.09 20.43
N LEU A 78 -0.39 -20.03 20.08
CA LEU A 78 -1.41 -19.34 20.89
C LEU A 78 -1.45 -19.86 22.32
N LYS A 79 -1.27 -21.17 22.55
CA LYS A 79 -1.24 -21.76 23.90
C LYS A 79 0.00 -21.27 24.67
N ASN A 80 1.14 -21.20 24.02
CA ASN A 80 2.39 -20.70 24.61
C ASN A 80 2.35 -19.18 24.83
N LEU A 81 1.70 -18.43 23.95
CA LEU A 81 1.47 -16.98 24.11
C LEU A 81 0.51 -16.64 25.25
N LEU A 82 -0.43 -17.54 25.59
CA LEU A 82 -1.32 -17.39 26.73
C LEU A 82 -0.59 -17.53 28.08
N CYS A 83 0.57 -18.17 28.08
CA CYS A 83 1.43 -18.26 29.28
C CYS A 83 2.24 -16.97 29.51
N ILE A 84 2.32 -16.07 28.53
CA ILE A 84 3.00 -14.78 28.67
C ILE A 84 1.96 -13.73 29.09
N PRO A 85 2.23 -12.85 30.07
CA PRO A 85 1.27 -11.85 30.55
C PRO A 85 1.12 -10.68 29.59
N VAL A 86 0.87 -10.97 28.29
CA VAL A 86 0.62 -9.98 27.22
C VAL A 86 -0.85 -10.04 26.82
N SER A 87 -1.55 -8.92 26.90
CA SER A 87 -2.95 -8.86 26.46
C SER A 87 -3.07 -9.07 24.94
N LYS A 88 -4.03 -9.86 24.49
CA LYS A 88 -4.33 -10.12 23.07
C LYS A 88 -4.47 -8.84 22.26
N ARG A 89 -5.08 -7.80 22.85
CA ARG A 89 -5.22 -6.48 22.21
C ARG A 89 -3.87 -5.84 21.89
N ARG A 90 -2.90 -5.90 22.81
CA ARG A 90 -1.55 -5.34 22.57
C ARG A 90 -0.81 -6.09 21.47
N LEU A 91 -1.00 -7.39 21.35
CA LEU A 91 -0.42 -8.19 20.28
C LEU A 91 -0.98 -7.80 18.92
N VAL A 92 -2.30 -7.71 18.78
CA VAL A 92 -2.97 -7.29 17.55
C VAL A 92 -2.52 -5.87 17.16
N MET A 93 -2.51 -4.94 18.11
CA MET A 93 -2.04 -3.57 17.86
C MET A 93 -0.58 -3.51 17.40
N ALA A 94 0.29 -4.34 17.95
CA ALA A 94 1.68 -4.42 17.53
C ALA A 94 1.82 -4.89 16.06
N LYS A 95 1.01 -5.90 15.66
CA LYS A 95 0.98 -6.40 14.28
C LYS A 95 0.45 -5.36 13.30
N VAL A 96 -0.66 -4.71 13.64
CA VAL A 96 -1.27 -3.65 12.81
C VAL A 96 -0.30 -2.46 12.66
N PHE A 97 0.37 -2.09 13.74
CA PHE A 97 1.39 -1.03 13.72
C PHE A 97 2.63 -1.43 12.89
N LEU A 98 3.02 -2.69 12.92
CA LEU A 98 4.10 -3.20 12.08
C LEU A 98 3.75 -3.08 10.58
N LEU A 99 2.53 -3.44 10.20
CA LEU A 99 2.05 -3.29 8.82
C LEU A 99 1.98 -1.82 8.40
N PHE A 100 1.59 -0.92 9.29
CA PHE A 100 1.64 0.52 9.06
C PHE A 100 3.06 1.00 8.75
N LEU A 101 4.02 0.67 9.62
CA LEU A 101 5.42 1.04 9.40
C LEU A 101 5.96 0.47 8.09
N PHE A 102 5.61 -0.78 7.78
CA PHE A 102 6.03 -1.41 6.54
C PHE A 102 5.47 -0.69 5.31
N SER A 103 4.20 -0.30 5.32
CA SER A 103 3.57 0.44 4.21
C SER A 103 4.29 1.76 3.93
N VAL A 104 4.55 2.55 4.98
CA VAL A 104 5.25 3.83 4.84
C VAL A 104 6.69 3.64 4.33
N VAL A 105 7.41 2.65 4.87
CA VAL A 105 8.79 2.36 4.45
C VAL A 105 8.82 1.86 3.00
N TYR A 106 7.86 1.06 2.58
CA TYR A 106 7.74 0.57 1.21
C TYR A 106 7.62 1.73 0.21
N GLU A 107 6.70 2.66 0.44
CA GLU A 107 6.49 3.82 -0.42
C GLU A 107 7.72 4.74 -0.42
N LEU A 108 8.31 5.01 0.74
CA LEU A 108 9.52 5.83 0.84
C LEU A 108 10.73 5.18 0.16
N ALA A 109 10.84 3.87 0.18
CA ALA A 109 11.88 3.15 -0.56
C ALA A 109 11.70 3.29 -2.08
N GLY A 110 10.46 3.14 -2.57
CA GLY A 110 10.10 3.40 -3.97
C GLY A 110 10.47 4.83 -4.38
N PHE A 111 10.13 5.82 -3.57
CA PHE A 111 10.49 7.22 -3.79
C PHE A 111 12.00 7.45 -3.87
N ALA A 112 12.77 6.91 -2.92
CA ALA A 112 14.22 7.06 -2.90
C ALA A 112 14.89 6.46 -4.14
N ILE A 113 14.41 5.30 -4.59
CA ILE A 113 14.91 4.64 -5.80
C ILE A 113 14.53 5.45 -7.04
N SER A 114 13.30 5.95 -7.14
CA SER A 114 12.84 6.76 -8.26
C SER A 114 13.65 8.05 -8.40
N ILE A 115 13.95 8.74 -7.29
CA ILE A 115 14.83 9.92 -7.32
C ILE A 115 16.24 9.54 -7.79
N SER A 116 16.80 8.45 -7.29
CA SER A 116 18.15 8.04 -7.68
C SER A 116 18.24 7.71 -9.18
N LEU A 117 17.20 7.11 -9.74
CA LEU A 117 17.10 6.81 -11.16
C LEU A 117 16.88 8.07 -12.00
N ALA A 118 15.99 8.98 -11.58
CA ALA A 118 15.78 10.27 -12.25
C ALA A 118 17.09 11.09 -12.33
N LEU A 119 17.86 11.11 -11.23
CA LEU A 119 19.19 11.73 -11.21
C LEU A 119 20.17 11.10 -12.21
N SER A 120 20.17 9.77 -12.30
CA SER A 120 21.05 9.04 -13.23
C SER A 120 20.70 9.30 -14.70
N GLN A 121 19.44 9.64 -15.00
CA GLN A 121 18.94 9.98 -16.32
C GLN A 121 19.04 11.50 -16.64
N GLY A 122 19.51 12.31 -15.68
CA GLY A 122 19.62 13.76 -15.87
C GLY A 122 18.28 14.51 -15.81
N ILE A 123 17.24 13.89 -15.30
CA ILE A 123 15.91 14.50 -15.15
C ILE A 123 15.95 15.53 -14.02
N ALA A 124 15.42 16.73 -14.27
CA ALA A 124 15.36 17.80 -13.27
C ALA A 124 14.43 17.42 -12.10
N ILE A 125 14.93 17.54 -10.88
CA ILE A 125 14.18 17.22 -9.66
C ILE A 125 13.44 18.47 -9.18
N ASN A 126 12.43 18.90 -9.91
CA ASN A 126 11.58 20.02 -9.50
C ASN A 126 10.38 19.47 -8.71
N GLY A 127 10.01 20.14 -7.60
CA GLY A 127 8.83 19.78 -6.82
C GLY A 127 8.96 18.52 -5.94
N TRP A 128 10.17 18.01 -5.73
CA TRP A 128 10.41 16.78 -4.95
C TRP A 128 9.81 16.79 -3.53
N ASN A 129 9.66 17.98 -2.90
CA ASN A 129 9.04 18.12 -1.58
C ASN A 129 7.55 17.73 -1.61
N LEU A 130 6.83 18.13 -2.66
CA LEU A 130 5.43 17.75 -2.86
C LEU A 130 5.32 16.25 -3.08
N GLU A 131 6.18 15.70 -3.93
CA GLU A 131 6.20 14.27 -4.23
C GLU A 131 6.53 13.41 -2.99
N LEU A 132 7.47 13.86 -2.15
CA LEU A 132 7.76 13.21 -0.86
C LEU A 132 6.53 13.22 0.06
N PHE A 133 5.86 14.37 0.17
CA PHE A 133 4.66 14.49 0.98
C PHE A 133 3.54 13.57 0.47
N LEU A 134 3.30 13.56 -0.83
CA LEU A 134 2.30 12.70 -1.45
C LEU A 134 2.62 11.22 -1.23
N THR A 135 3.88 10.82 -1.40
CA THR A 135 4.33 9.44 -1.18
C THR A 135 4.14 9.00 0.28
N PHE A 136 4.50 9.87 1.23
CA PHE A 136 4.28 9.59 2.64
C PHE A 136 2.80 9.43 2.98
N CYS A 137 1.95 10.35 2.49
CA CYS A 137 0.50 10.27 2.68
C CYS A 137 -0.09 9.03 2.01
N THR A 138 0.38 8.69 0.80
CA THR A 138 -0.08 7.49 0.07
C THR A 138 0.23 6.22 0.86
N GLY A 139 1.41 6.09 1.46
CA GLY A 139 1.75 4.96 2.33
C GLY A 139 0.78 4.79 3.50
N ILE A 140 0.37 5.89 4.14
CA ILE A 140 -0.63 5.86 5.22
C ILE A 140 -2.01 5.47 4.70
N LEU A 141 -2.44 6.08 3.60
CA LEU A 141 -3.77 5.86 3.01
C LEU A 141 -3.92 4.43 2.48
N LEU A 142 -2.89 3.88 1.83
CA LEU A 142 -2.90 2.49 1.34
C LEU A 142 -2.95 1.48 2.47
N TRP A 143 -2.22 1.72 3.56
CA TRP A 143 -2.38 0.92 4.76
C TRP A 143 -3.82 0.95 5.29
N ALA A 144 -4.43 2.13 5.38
CA ALA A 144 -5.82 2.26 5.80
C ALA A 144 -6.80 1.55 4.83
N ALA A 145 -6.55 1.65 3.52
CA ALA A 145 -7.32 0.95 2.49
C ALA A 145 -7.18 -0.58 2.55
N ALA A 146 -6.05 -1.10 3.03
CA ALA A 146 -5.84 -2.53 3.22
C ALA A 146 -6.56 -3.08 4.45
N LEU A 147 -6.86 -2.25 5.48
CA LEU A 147 -7.46 -2.72 6.73
C LEU A 147 -8.79 -3.47 6.56
N PRO A 148 -9.77 -3.02 5.76
CA PRO A 148 -11.01 -3.76 5.56
C PRO A 148 -10.76 -5.15 5.00
N CYS A 149 -9.86 -5.28 4.03
CA CYS A 149 -9.48 -6.55 3.44
C CYS A 149 -8.74 -7.45 4.46
N ILE A 150 -7.85 -6.89 5.26
CA ILE A 150 -7.14 -7.61 6.34
C ILE A 150 -8.13 -8.16 7.36
N ILE A 151 -9.10 -7.34 7.80
CA ILE A 151 -10.13 -7.77 8.76
C ILE A 151 -10.97 -8.90 8.16
N LEU A 152 -11.40 -8.76 6.90
CA LEU A 152 -12.18 -9.77 6.20
C LEU A 152 -11.41 -11.09 6.08
N VAL A 153 -10.13 -11.04 5.72
CA VAL A 153 -9.26 -12.22 5.62
C VAL A 153 -9.09 -12.90 6.97
N ILE A 154 -8.87 -12.15 8.04
CA ILE A 154 -8.73 -12.72 9.40
C ILE A 154 -10.04 -13.35 9.87
N TRP A 155 -11.18 -12.75 9.54
CA TRP A 155 -12.50 -13.20 9.96
C TRP A 155 -12.99 -14.42 9.17
N CYS A 156 -12.87 -14.39 7.84
CA CYS A 156 -13.42 -15.43 6.98
C CYS A 156 -12.51 -16.65 6.82
N ASN A 157 -11.25 -16.61 7.26
CA ASN A 157 -10.30 -17.49 6.63
C ASN A 157 -9.48 -18.38 7.55
N LYS A 158 -9.45 -19.65 7.11
CA LYS A 158 -8.61 -20.72 7.66
C LYS A 158 -7.50 -21.14 6.70
N SER A 159 -7.34 -20.48 5.54
CA SER A 159 -6.38 -20.86 4.52
C SER A 159 -5.63 -19.66 3.93
N TYR A 160 -4.31 -19.77 3.88
CA TYR A 160 -3.43 -18.75 3.29
C TYR A 160 -3.74 -18.47 1.80
N ILE A 161 -4.06 -19.52 1.03
CA ILE A 161 -4.35 -19.40 -0.41
C ILE A 161 -5.60 -18.55 -0.66
N ILE A 162 -6.65 -18.74 0.11
CA ILE A 162 -7.88 -17.96 0.00
C ILE A 162 -7.61 -16.48 0.33
N SER A 163 -6.75 -16.21 1.32
CA SER A 163 -6.33 -14.84 1.65
C SER A 163 -5.67 -14.13 0.48
N VAL A 164 -4.80 -14.84 -0.23
CA VAL A 164 -4.13 -14.31 -1.42
C VAL A 164 -5.15 -13.99 -2.52
N ILE A 165 -6.09 -14.90 -2.80
CA ILE A 165 -7.14 -14.70 -3.80
C ILE A 165 -8.02 -13.48 -3.45
N ILE A 166 -8.46 -13.37 -2.21
CA ILE A 166 -9.27 -12.23 -1.74
C ILE A 166 -8.50 -10.92 -1.89
N ALA A 167 -7.22 -10.90 -1.51
CA ALA A 167 -6.38 -9.73 -1.61
C ALA A 167 -6.23 -9.23 -3.05
N PHE A 168 -5.91 -10.12 -3.96
CA PHE A 168 -5.79 -9.79 -5.38
C PHE A 168 -7.13 -9.34 -5.98
N PHE A 169 -8.22 -10.03 -5.67
CA PHE A 169 -9.54 -9.65 -6.17
C PHE A 169 -9.95 -8.25 -5.68
N TYR A 170 -9.74 -7.96 -4.39
CA TYR A 170 -10.01 -6.64 -3.81
C TYR A 170 -9.21 -5.53 -4.52
N THR A 171 -7.92 -5.78 -4.75
CA THR A 171 -7.02 -4.80 -5.36
C THR A 171 -7.34 -4.59 -6.83
N LEU A 172 -7.55 -5.67 -7.59
CA LEU A 172 -7.90 -5.61 -9.02
C LEU A 172 -9.24 -4.93 -9.23
N LEU A 173 -10.23 -5.20 -8.37
CA LEU A 173 -11.51 -4.52 -8.43
C LEU A 173 -11.35 -3.01 -8.17
N GLY A 174 -10.61 -2.63 -7.15
CA GLY A 174 -10.33 -1.22 -6.85
C GLY A 174 -9.58 -0.51 -7.99
N TYR A 175 -8.60 -1.18 -8.58
CA TYR A 175 -7.83 -0.65 -9.70
C TYR A 175 -8.66 -0.55 -10.98
N ALA A 176 -9.48 -1.56 -11.30
CA ALA A 176 -10.39 -1.54 -12.45
C ALA A 176 -11.41 -0.40 -12.35
N LEU A 177 -11.92 -0.11 -11.16
CA LEU A 177 -12.80 1.03 -10.91
C LEU A 177 -12.10 2.37 -11.10
N HIS A 178 -10.79 2.44 -10.77
CA HIS A 178 -9.98 3.62 -11.04
C HIS A 178 -9.82 3.90 -12.54
N LEU A 179 -9.67 2.86 -13.37
CA LEU A 179 -9.55 3.01 -14.83
C LEU A 179 -10.85 3.45 -15.51
N SER A 180 -11.96 3.47 -14.80
CA SER A 180 -13.26 3.88 -15.36
C SER A 180 -13.46 5.39 -15.25
N ASP A 181 -13.30 6.12 -16.37
CA ASP A 181 -13.52 7.57 -16.44
C ASP A 181 -14.91 7.98 -15.94
N THR A 182 -15.93 7.16 -16.20
CA THR A 182 -17.30 7.44 -15.76
C THR A 182 -17.46 7.42 -14.24
N ILE A 183 -16.64 6.66 -13.54
CA ILE A 183 -16.66 6.57 -12.06
C ILE A 183 -15.76 7.65 -11.46
N MET A 184 -14.61 7.92 -12.07
CA MET A 184 -13.63 8.86 -11.57
C MET A 184 -13.96 10.32 -11.87
N MET A 185 -14.54 10.60 -13.05
CA MET A 185 -14.74 11.96 -13.58
C MET A 185 -16.15 12.52 -13.35
N LYS A 186 -17.12 11.73 -12.90
CA LYS A 186 -18.46 12.25 -12.65
C LYS A 186 -18.47 13.21 -11.46
N PRO A 187 -19.18 14.37 -11.60
CA PRO A 187 -19.30 15.34 -10.53
C PRO A 187 -19.93 14.75 -9.29
N LEU A 188 -19.54 15.28 -8.17
CA LEU A 188 -19.85 14.86 -6.83
C LEU A 188 -21.35 14.93 -6.51
N GLY A 189 -21.98 13.81 -6.68
CA GLY A 189 -23.00 13.33 -5.77
C GLY A 189 -22.38 12.19 -4.96
N PRO A 190 -23.13 11.47 -4.12
CA PRO A 190 -22.65 10.24 -3.50
C PRO A 190 -22.28 9.23 -4.59
N ASN A 191 -21.09 9.37 -5.12
CA ASN A 191 -20.58 8.53 -6.20
C ASN A 191 -20.06 7.25 -5.55
N PHE A 192 -20.37 6.11 -6.14
CA PHE A 192 -19.94 4.78 -5.67
C PHE A 192 -18.43 4.71 -5.40
N ALA A 193 -17.62 5.44 -6.19
CA ALA A 193 -16.18 5.55 -6.01
C ALA A 193 -15.76 6.14 -4.65
N THR A 194 -16.61 6.95 -4.02
CA THR A 194 -16.31 7.58 -2.72
C THR A 194 -16.39 6.57 -1.56
N PHE A 195 -17.10 5.48 -1.73
CA PHE A 195 -17.24 4.44 -0.71
C PHE A 195 -16.16 3.35 -0.80
N ILE A 196 -15.44 3.28 -1.91
CA ILE A 196 -14.38 2.29 -2.10
C ILE A 196 -13.03 2.95 -1.81
N PRO A 197 -12.22 2.41 -0.88
CA PRO A 197 -11.00 3.07 -0.42
C PRO A 197 -9.99 3.36 -1.53
N VAL A 198 -9.78 2.43 -2.46
CA VAL A 198 -8.79 2.58 -3.53
C VAL A 198 -9.14 3.73 -4.49
N PRO A 199 -10.32 3.76 -5.15
CA PRO A 199 -10.73 4.90 -5.99
C PRO A 199 -10.76 6.23 -5.24
N MET A 200 -11.13 6.24 -3.95
CA MET A 200 -11.13 7.44 -3.12
C MET A 200 -9.73 8.06 -2.99
N ILE A 201 -8.70 7.21 -2.80
CA ILE A 201 -7.30 7.68 -2.69
C ILE A 201 -6.82 8.25 -4.02
N PHE A 202 -7.15 7.62 -5.15
CA PHE A 202 -6.83 8.14 -6.47
C PHE A 202 -7.46 9.51 -6.70
N ARG A 203 -8.74 9.69 -6.38
CA ARG A 203 -9.41 10.99 -6.48
C ARG A 203 -8.74 12.05 -5.63
N TRP A 204 -8.30 11.70 -4.43
CA TRP A 204 -7.52 12.61 -3.58
C TRP A 204 -6.18 12.99 -4.22
N LEU A 205 -5.47 12.05 -4.84
CA LEU A 205 -4.20 12.32 -5.52
C LEU A 205 -4.38 13.22 -6.75
N TYR A 206 -5.46 13.06 -7.50
CA TYR A 206 -5.75 13.89 -8.68
C TYR A 206 -5.87 15.38 -8.37
N GLN A 207 -6.27 15.76 -7.15
CA GLN A 207 -6.34 17.17 -6.74
C GLN A 207 -5.01 17.91 -6.85
N PHE A 208 -3.91 17.19 -6.76
CA PHE A 208 -2.56 17.76 -6.82
C PHE A 208 -1.98 17.78 -8.24
N LYS A 209 -2.54 16.97 -9.14
CA LYS A 209 -2.07 16.84 -10.53
C LYS A 209 -2.82 17.75 -11.51
N VAL A 210 -4.09 18.02 -11.24
CA VAL A 210 -4.93 18.80 -12.16
C VAL A 210 -4.87 20.29 -11.78
N PRO A 211 -4.68 21.22 -12.75
CA PRO A 211 -4.76 22.65 -12.49
C PRO A 211 -6.09 23.02 -11.82
N GLN A 212 -6.03 23.84 -10.77
CA GLN A 212 -7.18 24.17 -9.93
C GLN A 212 -8.45 24.61 -10.70
N GLY A 213 -8.31 25.24 -11.84
CA GLY A 213 -9.44 25.64 -12.69
C GLY A 213 -10.20 24.47 -13.34
N LYS A 214 -9.54 23.33 -13.60
CA LYS A 214 -10.18 22.12 -14.14
C LYS A 214 -10.80 21.25 -13.06
N ILE A 215 -10.29 21.29 -11.84
CA ILE A 215 -10.86 20.52 -10.71
C ILE A 215 -12.27 21.00 -10.41
N MET A 216 -12.54 22.30 -10.51
CA MET A 216 -13.88 22.85 -10.26
C MET A 216 -14.93 22.45 -11.31
N THR A 217 -14.52 22.21 -12.57
CA THR A 217 -15.44 21.82 -13.64
C THR A 217 -15.62 20.32 -13.77
N ASP A 218 -14.62 19.52 -13.41
CA ASP A 218 -14.63 18.08 -13.64
C ASP A 218 -14.95 17.27 -12.37
N PHE A 219 -14.81 17.87 -11.17
CA PHE A 219 -15.04 17.23 -9.89
C PHE A 219 -16.15 17.86 -9.03
N TYR A 220 -16.68 19.01 -9.40
CA TYR A 220 -17.84 19.69 -8.82
C TYR A 220 -18.89 19.90 -9.90
#